data_d6c43a15d544566a145420751b6cf62f
#
_entry.id   d6c43a15d544566a145420751b6cf62f
#
_cell.length_a   1.000
_cell.length_b   1.000
_cell.length_c   1.000
_cell.angle_alpha   90.00
_cell.angle_beta   90.00
_cell.angle_gamma   90.00
#
_symmetry.space_group_name_H-M   'P 1'
#
loop_
_entity.id
_entity.type
_entity.pdbx_description
1 polymer ?
#
loop_
_entity_poly.entity_id
_entity_poly.type
_entity_poly.pdbx_seq_one_letter_code
_entity_poly.pdbx_strand_id
1 'polypeptide(L)'
;RRTGLATSLRAHGTAVGLPSDRDIGNSEVGHNIMGAGRVFDQGAKCVIRAIETEAMWNGYWKTLVERIGSNGGALHLLGLLSDGNVHSHESHLHALIRRADQQGLARVYVHALLDGRDVPDHTALVYLDRLEALLGEIRDKGGRDFRIASGGGRMVVTMDRYEADWDIVARGWRAHVHGEAPGFPSAAAAVEHFRAGEPSISDQVMPAFSVR
;
A
#
# COMPACT_ATOMS: atom_id res chain seq x y z
N ARG A 1 -28.63 -17.86 25.08
CA ARG A 1 -27.43 -18.31 25.86
C ARG A 1 -27.83 -18.94 27.20
N ARG A 2 -28.83 -19.82 27.14
CA ARG A 2 -29.40 -20.45 28.34
C ARG A 2 -28.72 -21.75 28.77
N THR A 3 -27.77 -22.28 27.99
CA THR A 3 -27.21 -23.63 28.22
C THR A 3 -25.79 -23.65 28.80
N GLY A 4 -25.18 -22.50 29.08
CA GLY A 4 -23.80 -22.43 29.56
C GLY A 4 -22.72 -22.87 28.53
N LEU A 5 -23.11 -23.25 27.32
CA LEU A 5 -22.22 -23.75 26.27
C LEU A 5 -21.81 -22.68 25.24
N ALA A 6 -22.24 -21.42 25.43
CA ALA A 6 -21.88 -20.32 24.55
C ALA A 6 -20.86 -19.38 25.19
N THR A 7 -19.84 -18.99 24.42
CA THR A 7 -18.87 -17.98 24.80
C THR A 7 -18.70 -16.95 23.69
N SER A 8 -18.06 -15.83 24.01
CA SER A 8 -17.70 -14.79 23.03
C SER A 8 -16.19 -14.72 22.91
N LEU A 9 -15.70 -14.67 21.67
CA LEU A 9 -14.29 -14.48 21.38
C LEU A 9 -14.07 -13.08 20.78
N ARG A 10 -12.96 -12.44 21.13
CA ARG A 10 -12.53 -11.22 20.44
C ARG A 10 -11.99 -11.59 19.07
N ALA A 11 -12.46 -10.88 18.02
CA ALA A 11 -12.10 -11.15 16.63
C ALA A 11 -11.27 -10.03 16.00
N HIS A 12 -10.66 -9.15 16.80
CA HIS A 12 -9.87 -8.01 16.35
C HIS A 12 -8.70 -7.73 17.28
N GLY A 13 -7.80 -6.87 16.83
CA GLY A 13 -6.71 -6.33 17.64
C GLY A 13 -5.70 -7.38 18.11
N THR A 14 -5.07 -7.11 19.22
CA THR A 14 -4.05 -7.97 19.81
C THR A 14 -4.56 -9.35 20.21
N ALA A 15 -5.87 -9.51 20.44
CA ALA A 15 -6.50 -10.78 20.75
C ALA A 15 -6.42 -11.80 19.60
N VAL A 16 -6.18 -11.35 18.37
CA VAL A 16 -6.00 -12.19 17.18
C VAL A 16 -4.62 -12.00 16.53
N GLY A 17 -3.64 -11.45 17.26
CA GLY A 17 -2.25 -11.30 16.82
C GLY A 17 -2.00 -10.12 15.89
N LEU A 18 -2.93 -9.16 15.79
CA LEU A 18 -2.72 -7.88 15.10
C LEU A 18 -1.84 -6.93 15.95
N PRO A 19 -1.22 -5.90 15.35
CA PRO A 19 -0.28 -5.01 16.04
C PRO A 19 -0.89 -4.25 17.22
N SER A 20 -2.12 -3.76 17.08
CA SER A 20 -2.81 -2.96 18.10
C SER A 20 -4.29 -3.31 18.22
N ASP A 21 -4.93 -2.90 19.32
CA ASP A 21 -6.37 -3.10 19.52
C ASP A 21 -7.25 -2.20 18.60
N ARG A 22 -6.64 -1.29 17.84
CA ARG A 22 -7.31 -0.48 16.83
C ARG A 22 -7.40 -1.20 15.47
N ASP A 23 -6.55 -2.21 15.25
CA ASP A 23 -6.52 -2.94 13.99
C ASP A 23 -7.75 -3.83 13.85
N ILE A 24 -8.41 -3.70 12.71
CA ILE A 24 -9.63 -4.43 12.41
C ILE A 24 -9.27 -5.85 11.97
N GLY A 25 -9.89 -6.85 12.61
CA GLY A 25 -9.80 -8.24 12.15
C GLY A 25 -10.58 -8.45 10.85
N ASN A 26 -10.16 -9.43 10.08
CA ASN A 26 -10.82 -9.84 8.85
C ASN A 26 -11.05 -11.35 8.82
N SER A 27 -11.68 -11.85 7.75
CA SER A 27 -12.00 -13.27 7.59
C SER A 27 -10.75 -14.15 7.59
N GLU A 28 -9.66 -13.72 6.96
CA GLU A 28 -8.40 -14.47 6.91
C GLU A 28 -7.81 -14.62 8.31
N VAL A 29 -7.67 -13.52 9.04
CA VAL A 29 -7.17 -13.50 10.42
C VAL A 29 -7.99 -14.43 11.31
N GLY A 30 -9.34 -14.32 11.24
CA GLY A 30 -10.24 -15.14 12.03
C GLY A 30 -10.10 -16.64 11.73
N HIS A 31 -10.09 -17.03 10.45
CA HIS A 31 -9.95 -18.42 10.05
C HIS A 31 -8.59 -19.00 10.38
N ASN A 32 -7.52 -18.23 10.21
CA ASN A 32 -6.17 -18.66 10.57
C ASN A 32 -6.03 -18.95 12.06
N ILE A 33 -6.56 -18.08 12.93
CA ILE A 33 -6.54 -18.27 14.39
C ILE A 33 -7.39 -19.49 14.81
N MET A 34 -8.60 -19.62 14.26
CA MET A 34 -9.45 -20.76 14.55
C MET A 34 -8.82 -22.08 14.08
N GLY A 35 -8.27 -22.10 12.88
CA GLY A 35 -7.61 -23.29 12.32
C GLY A 35 -6.34 -23.68 13.06
N ALA A 36 -5.57 -22.72 13.52
CA ALA A 36 -4.35 -22.97 14.29
C ALA A 36 -4.61 -23.34 15.76
N GLY A 37 -5.80 -23.03 16.28
CA GLY A 37 -6.16 -23.22 17.70
C GLY A 37 -5.31 -22.39 18.68
N ARG A 38 -4.60 -21.39 18.20
CA ARG A 38 -3.74 -20.49 18.98
C ARG A 38 -3.60 -19.13 18.33
N VAL A 39 -3.34 -18.11 19.14
CA VAL A 39 -2.98 -16.77 18.66
C VAL A 39 -1.50 -16.76 18.23
N PHE A 40 -1.21 -16.15 17.10
CA PHE A 40 0.13 -15.90 16.59
C PHE A 40 0.20 -14.54 15.89
N ASP A 41 1.41 -14.01 15.72
CA ASP A 41 1.61 -12.71 15.07
C ASP A 41 1.12 -12.73 13.62
N GLN A 42 0.23 -11.82 13.25
CA GLN A 42 -0.29 -11.65 11.89
C GLN A 42 0.73 -10.92 11.00
N GLY A 43 0.54 -11.00 9.68
CA GLY A 43 1.48 -10.47 8.69
C GLY A 43 1.91 -9.03 8.92
N ALA A 44 0.98 -8.12 9.22
CA ALA A 44 1.30 -6.72 9.54
C ALA A 44 2.26 -6.60 10.73
N LYS A 45 2.04 -7.35 11.81
CA LYS A 45 2.91 -7.35 12.99
C LYS A 45 4.28 -7.96 12.69
N CYS A 46 4.33 -9.01 11.85
CA CYS A 46 5.60 -9.59 11.39
C CYS A 46 6.43 -8.59 10.57
N VAL A 47 5.78 -7.83 9.68
CA VAL A 47 6.44 -6.79 8.87
C VAL A 47 6.98 -5.67 9.76
N ILE A 48 6.17 -5.14 10.68
CA ILE A 48 6.61 -4.11 11.64
C ILE A 48 7.86 -4.60 12.38
N ARG A 49 7.79 -5.79 12.97
CA ARG A 49 8.92 -6.37 13.70
C ARG A 49 10.16 -6.56 12.83
N ALA A 50 9.99 -7.00 11.58
CA ALA A 50 11.12 -7.18 10.65
C ALA A 50 11.79 -5.86 10.30
N ILE A 51 11.03 -4.76 10.20
CA ILE A 51 11.54 -3.40 10.00
C ILE A 51 12.28 -2.93 11.25
N GLU A 52 11.66 -3.00 12.43
CA GLU A 52 12.22 -2.56 13.70
C GLU A 52 13.51 -3.28 14.10
N THR A 53 13.59 -4.58 13.83
CA THR A 53 14.79 -5.40 14.11
C THR A 53 15.80 -5.40 12.97
N GLU A 54 15.56 -4.62 11.92
CA GLU A 54 16.37 -4.58 10.69
C GLU A 54 16.49 -5.92 9.93
N ALA A 55 15.76 -6.94 10.33
CA ALA A 55 15.80 -8.26 9.69
C ALA A 55 15.31 -8.23 8.23
N MET A 56 14.40 -7.30 7.90
CA MET A 56 13.87 -7.12 6.57
C MET A 56 14.92 -6.70 5.54
N TRP A 57 16.02 -6.04 5.98
CA TRP A 57 17.04 -5.48 5.09
C TRP A 57 18.14 -6.46 4.71
N ASN A 58 18.00 -7.70 5.13
CA ASN A 58 18.86 -8.83 4.76
C ASN A 58 18.24 -9.66 3.62
N GLY A 59 18.93 -10.69 3.16
CA GLY A 59 18.42 -11.62 2.18
C GLY A 59 17.95 -10.94 0.88
N TYR A 60 16.67 -11.11 0.54
CA TYR A 60 16.11 -10.62 -0.71
C TYR A 60 16.22 -9.12 -0.92
N TRP A 61 16.01 -8.30 0.12
CA TRP A 61 16.16 -6.85 0.00
C TRP A 61 17.57 -6.48 -0.44
N LYS A 62 18.58 -7.04 0.22
CA LYS A 62 19.98 -6.79 -0.13
C LYS A 62 20.26 -7.18 -1.58
N THR A 63 19.88 -8.37 -2.00
CA THR A 63 20.03 -8.84 -3.37
C THR A 63 19.32 -7.94 -4.38
N LEU A 64 18.12 -7.47 -4.06
CA LEU A 64 17.35 -6.56 -4.91
C LEU A 64 18.08 -5.23 -5.10
N VAL A 65 18.55 -4.62 -4.02
CA VAL A 65 19.27 -3.34 -4.06
C VAL A 65 20.59 -3.46 -4.84
N GLU A 66 21.36 -4.52 -4.60
CA GLU A 66 22.59 -4.80 -5.34
C GLU A 66 22.33 -4.95 -6.84
N ARG A 67 21.28 -5.67 -7.22
CA ARG A 67 20.86 -5.84 -8.61
C ARG A 67 20.44 -4.53 -9.26
N ILE A 68 19.64 -3.70 -8.57
CA ILE A 68 19.21 -2.39 -9.09
C ILE A 68 20.43 -1.47 -9.26
N GLY A 69 21.32 -1.45 -8.27
CA GLY A 69 22.54 -0.64 -8.32
C GLY A 69 23.47 -1.04 -9.47
N SER A 70 23.62 -2.36 -9.75
CA SER A 70 24.51 -2.84 -10.80
C SER A 70 24.00 -2.61 -12.22
N ASN A 71 22.67 -2.63 -12.44
CA ASN A 71 22.09 -2.47 -13.77
C ASN A 71 21.50 -1.07 -14.04
N GLY A 72 21.61 -0.15 -13.08
CA GLY A 72 21.04 1.18 -13.17
C GLY A 72 19.51 1.19 -13.26
N GLY A 73 18.84 0.18 -12.71
CA GLY A 73 17.40 0.06 -12.71
C GLY A 73 16.67 1.04 -11.78
N ALA A 74 15.37 0.80 -11.58
CA ALA A 74 14.55 1.52 -10.59
C ALA A 74 13.85 0.51 -9.67
N LEU A 75 13.62 0.90 -8.43
CA LEU A 75 12.75 0.17 -7.52
C LEU A 75 11.30 0.64 -7.76
N HIS A 76 10.41 -0.31 -8.04
CA HIS A 76 8.98 -0.05 -8.14
C HIS A 76 8.26 -0.62 -6.92
N LEU A 77 7.43 0.20 -6.28
CA LEU A 77 6.62 -0.16 -5.12
C LEU A 77 5.15 0.01 -5.48
N LEU A 78 4.40 -1.09 -5.51
CA LEU A 78 2.97 -1.11 -5.83
C LEU A 78 2.17 -1.62 -4.64
N GLY A 79 1.15 -0.90 -4.23
CA GLY A 79 0.26 -1.33 -3.14
C GLY A 79 -0.77 -0.28 -2.73
N LEU A 80 -1.62 -0.68 -1.78
CA LEU A 80 -2.58 0.24 -1.16
C LEU A 80 -1.86 1.31 -0.34
N LEU A 81 -2.27 2.55 -0.52
CA LEU A 81 -1.75 3.70 0.19
C LEU A 81 -2.75 4.16 1.25
N SER A 82 -2.62 3.65 2.45
CA SER A 82 -3.41 4.04 3.62
C SER A 82 -2.77 3.56 4.94
N ASP A 83 -3.36 3.88 6.06
CA ASP A 83 -3.01 3.38 7.39
C ASP A 83 -4.03 2.38 7.95
N GLY A 84 -4.91 1.83 7.10
CA GLY A 84 -5.97 0.90 7.49
C GLY A 84 -5.47 -0.45 8.02
N ASN A 85 -4.22 -0.81 7.69
CA ASN A 85 -3.51 -1.99 8.21
C ASN A 85 -4.21 -3.35 7.98
N VAL A 86 -5.15 -3.40 7.02
CA VAL A 86 -5.81 -4.65 6.62
C VAL A 86 -4.99 -5.38 5.56
N HIS A 87 -4.55 -4.67 4.53
CA HIS A 87 -3.75 -5.19 3.42
C HIS A 87 -2.37 -4.55 3.32
N SER A 88 -2.24 -3.30 3.77
CA SER A 88 -0.97 -2.56 3.83
C SER A 88 -1.04 -1.46 4.90
N HIS A 89 0.11 -0.85 5.17
CA HIS A 89 0.20 0.34 6.02
C HIS A 89 1.25 1.29 5.46
N GLU A 90 0.91 2.59 5.34
CA GLU A 90 1.80 3.60 4.75
C GLU A 90 3.18 3.66 5.41
N SER A 91 3.28 3.39 6.72
CA SER A 91 4.58 3.39 7.42
C SER A 91 5.55 2.33 6.90
N HIS A 92 5.03 1.19 6.41
CA HIS A 92 5.87 0.16 5.79
C HIS A 92 6.44 0.65 4.46
N LEU A 93 5.62 1.30 3.64
CA LEU A 93 6.05 1.95 2.40
C LEU A 93 7.10 3.03 2.68
N HIS A 94 6.86 3.90 3.65
CA HIS A 94 7.80 4.94 4.05
C HIS A 94 9.14 4.37 4.53
N ALA A 95 9.14 3.26 5.28
CA ALA A 95 10.36 2.57 5.70
C ALA A 95 11.15 2.03 4.50
N LEU A 96 10.48 1.41 3.51
CA LEU A 96 11.10 0.93 2.28
C LEU A 96 11.75 2.09 1.48
N ILE A 97 11.04 3.21 1.33
CA ILE A 97 11.52 4.40 0.62
C ILE A 97 12.74 5.00 1.32
N ARG A 98 12.68 5.19 2.65
CA ARG A 98 13.81 5.72 3.44
C ARG A 98 15.03 4.78 3.37
N ARG A 99 14.79 3.47 3.43
CA ARG A 99 15.87 2.48 3.31
C ARG A 99 16.51 2.48 1.92
N ALA A 100 15.72 2.63 0.86
CA ALA A 100 16.21 2.75 -0.50
C ALA A 100 17.12 3.99 -0.67
N ASP A 101 16.72 5.14 -0.10
CA ASP A 101 17.54 6.36 -0.07
C ASP A 101 18.85 6.14 0.70
N GLN A 102 18.80 5.59 1.91
CA GLN A 102 19.97 5.27 2.73
C GLN A 102 20.98 4.36 2.02
N GLN A 103 20.49 3.45 1.19
CA GLN A 103 21.31 2.52 0.41
C GLN A 103 21.72 3.06 -0.96
N GLY A 104 21.42 4.30 -1.25
CA GLY A 104 21.92 4.99 -2.42
C GLY A 104 21.20 4.70 -3.73
N LEU A 105 19.98 4.11 -3.70
CA LEU A 105 19.21 3.93 -4.92
C LEU A 105 18.89 5.28 -5.57
N ALA A 106 19.12 5.37 -6.88
CA ALA A 106 18.90 6.60 -7.63
C ALA A 106 17.44 6.82 -7.99
N ARG A 107 16.67 5.73 -8.19
CA ARG A 107 15.29 5.80 -8.69
C ARG A 107 14.36 4.90 -7.92
N VAL A 108 13.27 5.48 -7.40
CA VAL A 108 12.16 4.76 -6.75
C VAL A 108 10.84 5.31 -7.27
N TYR A 109 10.00 4.44 -7.77
CA TYR A 109 8.69 4.78 -8.32
C TYR A 109 7.58 4.08 -7.54
N VAL A 110 6.64 4.87 -7.03
CA VAL A 110 5.48 4.37 -6.29
C VAL A 110 4.26 4.34 -7.21
N HIS A 111 3.54 3.23 -7.17
CA HIS A 111 2.26 3.04 -7.84
C HIS A 111 1.19 2.94 -6.76
N ALA A 112 0.47 4.05 -6.52
CA ALA A 112 -0.43 4.18 -5.39
C ALA A 112 -1.85 3.68 -5.71
N LEU A 113 -2.28 2.60 -5.07
CA LEU A 113 -3.68 2.18 -5.10
C LEU A 113 -4.43 2.90 -3.98
N LEU A 114 -5.45 3.68 -4.36
CA LEU A 114 -6.25 4.44 -3.42
C LEU A 114 -7.24 3.53 -2.70
N ASP A 115 -7.41 3.72 -1.40
CA ASP A 115 -8.13 2.80 -0.53
C ASP A 115 -9.62 3.14 -0.42
N GLY A 116 -10.02 4.02 0.46
CA GLY A 116 -11.41 4.43 0.69
C GLY A 116 -12.33 3.33 1.24
N ARG A 117 -11.77 2.19 1.68
CA ARG A 117 -12.52 1.06 2.25
C ARG A 117 -12.02 0.66 3.64
N ASP A 118 -10.72 0.47 3.78
CA ASP A 118 -10.10 0.11 5.06
C ASP A 118 -9.85 1.35 5.91
N VAL A 119 -9.98 2.53 5.29
CA VAL A 119 -9.99 3.87 5.88
C VAL A 119 -11.22 4.64 5.36
N PRO A 120 -11.61 5.75 5.99
CA PRO A 120 -12.72 6.57 5.50
C PRO A 120 -12.52 7.00 4.05
N ASP A 121 -13.60 6.95 3.28
CA ASP A 121 -13.58 7.38 1.88
C ASP A 121 -13.27 8.88 1.77
N HIS A 122 -12.81 9.33 0.61
CA HIS A 122 -12.36 10.70 0.34
C HIS A 122 -11.14 11.18 1.14
N THR A 123 -10.37 10.24 1.74
CA THR A 123 -9.14 10.55 2.48
C THR A 123 -7.85 10.37 1.67
N ALA A 124 -7.92 9.99 0.40
CA ALA A 124 -6.75 9.72 -0.44
C ALA A 124 -5.70 10.84 -0.43
N LEU A 125 -6.13 12.12 -0.50
CA LEU A 125 -5.21 13.27 -0.49
C LEU A 125 -4.36 13.32 0.77
N VAL A 126 -4.87 12.92 1.93
CA VAL A 126 -4.10 12.90 3.19
C VAL A 126 -2.87 12.00 3.09
N TYR A 127 -3.04 10.82 2.50
CA TYR A 127 -1.96 9.86 2.32
C TYR A 127 -1.03 10.23 1.17
N LEU A 128 -1.57 10.77 0.08
CA LEU A 128 -0.78 11.27 -1.05
C LEU A 128 0.12 12.42 -0.62
N ASP A 129 -0.39 13.39 0.15
CA ASP A 129 0.39 14.53 0.64
C ASP A 129 1.54 14.08 1.56
N ARG A 130 1.30 13.15 2.46
CA ARG A 130 2.34 12.57 3.32
C ARG A 130 3.42 11.85 2.52
N LEU A 131 3.02 11.08 1.52
CA LEU A 131 3.96 10.39 0.64
C LEU A 131 4.76 11.37 -0.21
N GLU A 132 4.11 12.36 -0.84
CA GLU A 132 4.79 13.38 -1.64
C GLU A 132 5.76 14.22 -0.81
N ALA A 133 5.41 14.55 0.44
CA ALA A 133 6.32 15.25 1.36
C ALA A 133 7.61 14.43 1.59
N LEU A 134 7.47 13.12 1.89
CA LEU A 134 8.62 12.23 2.05
C LEU A 134 9.48 12.14 0.78
N LEU A 135 8.85 11.96 -0.37
CA LEU A 135 9.55 11.86 -1.65
C LEU A 135 10.22 13.19 -2.00
N GLY A 136 9.59 14.34 -1.68
CA GLY A 136 10.14 15.67 -1.81
C GLY A 136 11.39 15.87 -0.97
N GLU A 137 11.35 15.57 0.33
CA GLU A 137 12.50 15.62 1.23
C GLU A 137 13.71 14.86 0.69
N ILE A 138 13.48 13.73 0.01
CA ILE A 138 14.56 12.92 -0.57
C ILE A 138 15.09 13.54 -1.86
N ARG A 139 14.21 14.02 -2.74
CA ARG A 139 14.61 14.70 -3.98
C ARG A 139 15.44 15.96 -3.72
N ASP A 140 15.06 16.72 -2.70
CA ASP A 140 15.73 17.99 -2.33
C ASP A 140 17.19 17.81 -1.88
N LYS A 141 17.57 16.59 -1.45
CA LYS A 141 18.96 16.24 -1.17
C LYS A 141 19.81 16.15 -2.45
N GLY A 142 19.17 16.07 -3.62
CA GLY A 142 19.80 15.95 -4.94
C GLY A 142 20.20 14.51 -5.31
N GLY A 143 20.27 14.26 -6.62
CA GLY A 143 20.71 12.97 -7.17
C GLY A 143 19.71 11.81 -7.02
N ARG A 144 18.46 12.09 -6.67
CA ARG A 144 17.38 11.11 -6.48
C ARG A 144 16.19 11.41 -7.37
N ASP A 145 15.66 10.37 -8.02
CA ASP A 145 14.38 10.40 -8.75
C ASP A 145 13.37 9.49 -8.04
N PHE A 146 12.83 9.99 -6.94
CA PHE A 146 11.82 9.32 -6.13
C PHE A 146 10.49 10.02 -6.33
N ARG A 147 9.51 9.33 -6.89
CA ARG A 147 8.21 9.93 -7.22
C ARG A 147 7.05 8.93 -7.18
N ILE A 148 5.83 9.42 -7.10
CA ILE A 148 4.65 8.65 -7.49
C ILE A 148 4.64 8.63 -9.01
N ALA A 149 4.59 7.44 -9.62
CA ALA A 149 4.58 7.29 -11.08
C ALA A 149 3.19 7.08 -11.65
N SER A 150 2.32 6.40 -10.92
CA SER A 150 0.94 6.15 -11.33
C SER A 150 0.06 5.77 -10.14
N GLY A 151 -1.24 5.70 -10.35
CA GLY A 151 -2.20 5.27 -9.34
C GLY A 151 -3.60 5.07 -9.89
N GLY A 152 -4.53 4.90 -8.96
CA GLY A 152 -5.95 4.73 -9.20
C GLY A 152 -6.64 3.98 -8.07
N GLY A 153 -7.97 3.92 -8.09
CA GLY A 153 -8.77 3.27 -7.07
C GLY A 153 -8.63 1.75 -7.09
N ARG A 154 -8.51 1.14 -5.92
CA ARG A 154 -8.29 -0.30 -5.73
C ARG A 154 -9.30 -1.21 -6.43
N MET A 155 -10.53 -0.74 -6.67
CA MET A 155 -11.61 -1.53 -7.25
C MET A 155 -11.67 -1.47 -8.78
N VAL A 156 -10.94 -0.56 -9.42
CA VAL A 156 -10.97 -0.38 -10.87
C VAL A 156 -9.60 -0.45 -11.53
N VAL A 157 -8.54 -0.47 -10.71
CA VAL A 157 -7.17 -0.54 -11.18
C VAL A 157 -6.44 -1.64 -10.42
N THR A 158 -5.98 -2.68 -11.11
CA THR A 158 -5.09 -3.74 -10.62
C THR A 158 -5.74 -4.84 -9.79
N MET A 159 -6.59 -4.51 -8.80
CA MET A 159 -7.09 -5.48 -7.82
C MET A 159 -8.41 -6.11 -8.26
N ASP A 160 -8.38 -7.14 -9.10
CA ASP A 160 -9.55 -7.99 -9.34
C ASP A 160 -9.76 -8.98 -8.18
N ARG A 161 -11.01 -9.42 -8.01
CA ARG A 161 -11.40 -10.40 -7.01
C ARG A 161 -12.20 -11.53 -7.65
N TYR A 162 -11.72 -12.75 -7.44
CA TYR A 162 -12.37 -13.99 -7.91
C TYR A 162 -12.45 -14.13 -9.44
N GLU A 163 -11.47 -13.58 -10.18
CA GLU A 163 -11.46 -13.64 -11.65
C GLU A 163 -12.74 -13.05 -12.28
N ALA A 164 -13.30 -12.02 -11.61
CA ALA A 164 -14.58 -11.44 -11.98
C ALA A 164 -14.47 -10.46 -13.16
N ASP A 165 -13.35 -9.73 -13.24
CA ASP A 165 -13.10 -8.73 -14.28
C ASP A 165 -11.60 -8.57 -14.56
N TRP A 166 -11.09 -9.31 -15.54
CA TRP A 166 -9.69 -9.23 -15.96
C TRP A 166 -9.32 -7.88 -16.58
N ASP A 167 -10.28 -7.06 -17.02
CA ASP A 167 -10.00 -5.71 -17.49
C ASP A 167 -9.49 -4.78 -16.40
N ILE A 168 -9.83 -5.03 -15.14
CA ILE A 168 -9.24 -4.32 -13.99
C ILE A 168 -7.74 -4.57 -13.93
N VAL A 169 -7.31 -5.83 -14.04
CA VAL A 169 -5.89 -6.21 -14.06
C VAL A 169 -5.18 -5.63 -15.27
N ALA A 170 -5.78 -5.76 -16.46
CA ALA A 170 -5.25 -5.21 -17.70
C ALA A 170 -5.11 -3.67 -17.64
N ARG A 171 -6.07 -2.97 -17.03
CA ARG A 171 -6.02 -1.52 -16.81
C ARG A 171 -4.87 -1.14 -15.90
N GLY A 172 -4.67 -1.87 -14.80
CA GLY A 172 -3.52 -1.70 -13.92
C GLY A 172 -2.20 -1.94 -14.65
N TRP A 173 -2.10 -3.00 -15.44
CA TRP A 173 -0.92 -3.28 -16.24
C TRP A 173 -0.58 -2.14 -17.19
N ARG A 174 -1.58 -1.66 -17.96
CA ARG A 174 -1.39 -0.51 -18.85
C ARG A 174 -0.91 0.73 -18.10
N ALA A 175 -1.54 1.05 -16.97
CA ALA A 175 -1.18 2.23 -16.18
C ALA A 175 0.22 2.14 -15.55
N HIS A 176 0.53 1.01 -14.90
CA HIS A 176 1.74 0.89 -14.09
C HIS A 176 2.97 0.46 -14.89
N VAL A 177 2.81 -0.35 -15.94
CA VAL A 177 3.92 -0.88 -16.74
C VAL A 177 4.16 -0.05 -18.01
N HIS A 178 3.08 0.31 -18.70
CA HIS A 178 3.19 1.05 -19.96
C HIS A 178 3.02 2.58 -19.78
N GLY A 179 2.53 3.06 -18.64
CA GLY A 179 2.20 4.47 -18.44
C GLY A 179 1.01 4.95 -19.29
N GLU A 180 0.18 4.02 -19.74
CA GLU A 180 -1.00 4.26 -20.58
C GLU A 180 -2.21 4.65 -19.71
N ALA A 181 -2.13 5.83 -19.11
CA ALA A 181 -3.20 6.45 -18.35
C ALA A 181 -3.14 7.98 -18.53
N PRO A 182 -4.23 8.73 -18.28
CA PRO A 182 -4.22 10.19 -18.26
C PRO A 182 -3.07 10.72 -17.41
N GLY A 183 -2.29 11.67 -17.97
CA GLY A 183 -1.10 12.21 -17.31
C GLY A 183 -1.43 13.48 -16.52
N PHE A 184 -0.91 13.58 -15.29
CA PHE A 184 -1.09 14.70 -14.39
C PHE A 184 0.25 15.16 -13.82
N PRO A 185 0.38 16.43 -13.37
CA PRO A 185 1.62 16.94 -12.77
C PRO A 185 1.90 16.34 -11.37
N SER A 186 0.88 15.81 -10.68
CA SER A 186 0.99 15.10 -9.41
C SER A 186 -0.19 14.15 -9.21
N ALA A 187 -0.06 13.22 -8.27
CA ALA A 187 -1.15 12.32 -7.89
C ALA A 187 -2.32 13.08 -7.24
N ALA A 188 -2.03 14.12 -6.46
CA ALA A 188 -3.05 15.00 -5.89
C ALA A 188 -3.85 15.71 -7.00
N ALA A 189 -3.18 16.28 -8.01
CA ALA A 189 -3.85 16.93 -9.14
C ALA A 189 -4.76 15.96 -9.92
N ALA A 190 -4.40 14.68 -10.02
CA ALA A 190 -5.26 13.67 -10.63
C ALA A 190 -6.55 13.47 -9.81
N VAL A 191 -6.43 13.29 -8.50
CA VAL A 191 -7.58 13.11 -7.60
C VAL A 191 -8.49 14.33 -7.62
N GLU A 192 -7.93 15.53 -7.55
CA GLU A 192 -8.67 16.79 -7.62
C GLU A 192 -9.42 16.95 -8.95
N HIS A 193 -8.76 16.61 -10.06
CA HIS A 193 -9.38 16.65 -11.39
C HIS A 193 -10.60 15.72 -11.49
N PHE A 194 -10.48 14.48 -11.05
CA PHE A 194 -11.59 13.53 -11.10
C PHE A 194 -12.72 13.94 -10.17
N ARG A 195 -12.42 14.45 -8.97
CA ARG A 195 -13.44 14.98 -8.05
C ARG A 195 -14.10 16.26 -8.55
N ALA A 196 -13.40 17.08 -9.34
CA ALA A 196 -14.02 18.25 -9.98
C ALA A 196 -15.07 17.84 -11.04
N GLY A 197 -14.83 16.72 -11.74
CA GLY A 197 -15.80 16.16 -12.69
C GLY A 197 -16.94 15.38 -12.02
N GLU A 198 -16.65 14.69 -10.92
CA GLU A 198 -17.60 13.89 -10.14
C GLU A 198 -17.30 14.02 -8.63
N PRO A 199 -17.90 15.01 -7.92
CA PRO A 199 -17.59 15.27 -6.51
C PRO A 199 -17.84 14.09 -5.57
N SER A 200 -18.73 13.17 -5.92
CA SER A 200 -19.08 11.97 -5.14
C SER A 200 -18.21 10.76 -5.43
N ILE A 201 -17.26 10.87 -6.35
CA ILE A 201 -16.42 9.72 -6.74
C ILE A 201 -15.62 9.19 -5.55
N SER A 202 -15.83 7.91 -5.22
CA SER A 202 -15.11 7.22 -4.15
C SER A 202 -13.65 7.01 -4.52
N ASP A 203 -12.75 7.09 -3.53
CA ASP A 203 -11.34 6.76 -3.70
C ASP A 203 -11.14 5.35 -4.26
N GLN A 204 -12.02 4.41 -3.91
CA GLN A 204 -11.97 3.01 -4.38
C GLN A 204 -12.12 2.85 -5.89
N VAL A 205 -12.88 3.75 -6.53
CA VAL A 205 -13.19 3.67 -7.97
C VAL A 205 -12.55 4.80 -8.77
N MET A 206 -11.60 5.50 -8.19
CA MET A 206 -10.84 6.55 -8.86
C MET A 206 -10.21 6.02 -10.15
N PRO A 207 -10.38 6.69 -11.32
CA PRO A 207 -9.75 6.25 -12.56
C PRO A 207 -8.23 6.14 -12.47
N ALA A 208 -7.64 5.31 -13.34
CA ALA A 208 -6.20 5.21 -13.46
C ALA A 208 -5.58 6.54 -13.89
N PHE A 209 -4.41 6.88 -13.35
CA PHE A 209 -3.63 8.05 -13.73
C PHE A 209 -2.13 7.74 -13.78
N SER A 210 -1.39 8.55 -14.53
CA SER A 210 0.08 8.59 -14.50
C SER A 210 0.55 9.99 -14.08
N VAL A 211 1.73 10.07 -13.45
CA VAL A 211 2.38 11.34 -13.10
C VAL A 211 3.53 11.60 -14.07
N ARG A 212 3.59 12.81 -14.64
CA ARG A 212 4.55 13.18 -15.70
C ARG A 212 5.25 14.50 -15.36
#